data_5289d64110bdb013f850e4da9d598590
#
_entry.id   5289d64110bdb013f850e4da9d598590
#
_cell.length_a   1.000
_cell.length_b   1.000
_cell.length_c   1.000
_cell.angle_alpha   90.00
_cell.angle_beta   90.00
_cell.angle_gamma   90.00
#
_symmetry.space_group_name_H-M   'P 1'
#
loop_
_entity.id
_entity.type
_entity.pdbx_description
1 polymer ?
#
loop_
_entity_poly.entity_id
_entity_poly.type
_entity_poly.pdbx_seq_one_letter_code
_entity_poly.pdbx_strand_id
1 'polypeptide(L)'
;MVHSRLKVVVMDGRGRTVRADRLRRWLIEAAPRSAKGELALVLVSDRKMRSLNLRFRGVDRVTDVLSFPLSGEEVSIASLSTGKRYLGDVVIATGVAERQARNAGHRLGTEFRRLALHGLLHLLGYDHERDNGEMTRLELKLRRIGGIP
;
A
#
# COMPACT_ATOMS: atom_id res chain seq x y z
N MET A 1 -9.53 -13.29 20.22
CA MET A 1 -8.22 -12.66 20.02
C MET A 1 -7.91 -12.64 18.53
N VAL A 2 -7.81 -11.44 17.95
CA VAL A 2 -7.46 -11.32 16.53
C VAL A 2 -5.95 -11.39 16.42
N HIS A 3 -5.45 -12.50 15.90
CA HIS A 3 -4.04 -12.57 15.57
C HIS A 3 -3.82 -11.78 14.29
N SER A 4 -3.15 -10.65 14.42
CA SER A 4 -2.74 -9.87 13.26
C SER A 4 -1.78 -10.72 12.43
N ARG A 5 -2.27 -11.15 11.26
CA ARG A 5 -1.45 -11.93 10.31
C ARG A 5 -0.62 -11.01 9.41
N LEU A 6 -0.99 -9.75 9.38
CA LEU A 6 -0.32 -8.74 8.57
C LEU A 6 0.50 -7.83 9.46
N LYS A 7 1.77 -7.65 9.12
CA LYS A 7 2.65 -6.66 9.74
C LYS A 7 2.93 -5.56 8.73
N VAL A 8 2.76 -4.31 9.15
CA VAL A 8 2.97 -3.14 8.32
C VAL A 8 4.06 -2.27 8.92
N VAL A 9 5.07 -1.93 8.14
CA VAL A 9 6.09 -0.96 8.49
C VAL A 9 5.91 0.26 7.62
N VAL A 10 5.87 1.45 8.22
CA VAL A 10 5.77 2.71 7.47
C VAL A 10 7.12 3.41 7.52
N MET A 11 7.62 3.81 6.35
CA MET A 11 8.91 4.48 6.25
C MET A 11 8.88 5.61 5.23
N ASP A 12 9.90 6.47 5.28
CA ASP A 12 10.08 7.53 4.28
C ASP A 12 10.95 7.02 3.12
N GLY A 13 11.19 7.89 2.14
CA GLY A 13 11.98 7.55 0.95
C GLY A 13 13.46 7.28 1.22
N ARG A 14 13.93 7.53 2.46
CA ARG A 14 15.29 7.24 2.89
C ARG A 14 15.38 5.97 3.75
N GLY A 15 14.26 5.27 3.89
CA GLY A 15 14.20 4.04 4.69
C GLY A 15 14.08 4.27 6.19
N ARG A 16 13.82 5.51 6.62
CA ARG A 16 13.63 5.82 8.05
C ARG A 16 12.20 5.53 8.45
N THR A 17 12.01 4.91 9.60
CA THR A 17 10.67 4.62 10.13
C THR A 17 9.90 5.90 10.39
N VAL A 18 8.66 5.95 9.92
CA VAL A 18 7.74 7.06 10.13
C VAL A 18 6.67 6.61 11.13
N ARG A 19 6.37 7.49 12.09
CA ARG A 19 5.32 7.23 13.05
C ARG A 19 3.95 7.45 12.39
N ALA A 20 3.23 6.35 12.16
CA ALA A 20 1.93 6.37 11.48
C ALA A 20 1.04 5.27 12.05
N ASP A 21 0.87 5.27 13.38
CA ASP A 21 0.18 4.19 14.10
C ASP A 21 -1.28 4.01 13.66
N ARG A 22 -1.98 5.12 13.40
CA ARG A 22 -3.39 5.05 12.96
C ARG A 22 -3.55 4.42 11.59
N LEU A 23 -2.69 4.82 10.65
CA LEU A 23 -2.70 4.26 9.30
C LEU A 23 -2.36 2.77 9.34
N ARG A 24 -1.30 2.43 10.06
CA ARG A 24 -0.83 1.06 10.20
C ARG A 24 -1.91 0.15 10.79
N ARG A 25 -2.51 0.55 11.90
CA ARG A 25 -3.59 -0.22 12.55
C ARG A 25 -4.81 -0.34 11.66
N TRP A 26 -5.21 0.76 11.03
CA TRP A 26 -6.36 0.74 10.14
C TRP A 26 -6.17 -0.26 9.00
N LEU A 27 -4.99 -0.24 8.37
CA LEU A 27 -4.71 -1.15 7.25
C LEU A 27 -4.71 -2.61 7.70
N ILE A 28 -4.13 -2.91 8.85
CA ILE A 28 -4.12 -4.26 9.41
C ILE A 28 -5.56 -4.76 9.65
N GLU A 29 -6.42 -3.90 10.18
CA GLU A 29 -7.81 -4.25 10.47
C GLU A 29 -8.66 -4.36 9.20
N ALA A 30 -8.44 -3.48 8.23
CA ALA A 30 -9.23 -3.46 7.00
C ALA A 30 -8.78 -4.51 5.98
N ALA A 31 -7.56 -5.02 6.11
CA ALA A 31 -6.98 -5.96 5.15
C ALA A 31 -7.82 -7.25 5.05
N PRO A 32 -7.89 -7.86 3.85
CA PRO A 32 -8.58 -9.15 3.73
C PRO A 32 -7.84 -10.24 4.50
N ARG A 33 -8.54 -11.30 4.86
CA ARG A 33 -7.96 -12.42 5.63
C ARG A 33 -6.79 -13.11 4.93
N SER A 34 -6.73 -13.00 3.61
CA SER A 34 -5.62 -13.54 2.81
C SER A 34 -4.32 -12.74 2.97
N ALA A 35 -4.39 -11.52 3.54
CA ALA A 35 -3.21 -10.69 3.75
C ALA A 35 -2.40 -11.23 4.93
N LYS A 36 -1.39 -12.01 4.61
CA LYS A 36 -0.49 -12.63 5.60
C LYS A 36 0.95 -12.28 5.25
N GLY A 37 1.70 -11.86 6.25
CA GLY A 37 3.10 -11.51 6.06
C GLY A 37 3.39 -10.06 6.39
N GLU A 38 4.42 -9.52 5.79
CA GLU A 38 4.90 -8.17 6.07
C GLU A 38 4.93 -7.33 4.81
N LEU A 39 4.51 -6.07 4.93
CA LEU A 39 4.64 -5.11 3.85
C LEU A 39 5.23 -3.81 4.37
N ALA A 40 5.90 -3.08 3.49
CA ALA A 40 6.37 -1.73 3.76
C ALA A 40 5.50 -0.73 3.01
N LEU A 41 5.01 0.28 3.74
CA LEU A 41 4.43 1.48 3.15
C LEU A 41 5.51 2.54 3.11
N VAL A 42 5.83 3.03 1.93
CA VAL A 42 6.90 4.01 1.74
C VAL A 42 6.28 5.32 1.27
N LEU A 43 6.44 6.37 2.07
CA LEU A 43 5.94 7.70 1.74
C LEU A 43 7.05 8.49 1.09
N VAL A 44 6.85 8.90 -0.16
CA VAL A 44 7.88 9.59 -0.95
C VAL A 44 7.36 10.90 -1.52
N SER A 45 8.30 11.78 -1.93
CA SER A 45 7.95 12.99 -2.66
C SER A 45 7.43 12.65 -4.05
N ASP A 46 6.71 13.60 -4.66
CA ASP A 46 6.25 13.45 -6.04
C ASP A 46 7.42 13.28 -7.00
N ARG A 47 8.51 13.99 -6.77
CA ARG A 47 9.73 13.87 -7.57
C ARG A 47 10.30 12.46 -7.52
N LYS A 48 10.38 11.88 -6.32
CA LYS A 48 10.85 10.52 -6.15
C LYS A 48 9.91 9.52 -6.82
N MET A 49 8.61 9.74 -6.69
CA MET A 49 7.60 8.89 -7.34
C MET A 49 7.74 8.90 -8.86
N ARG A 50 7.93 10.08 -9.45
CA ARG A 50 8.14 10.20 -10.90
C ARG A 50 9.36 9.40 -11.35
N SER A 51 10.44 9.49 -10.59
CA SER A 51 11.68 8.74 -10.84
C SER A 51 11.43 7.24 -10.78
N LEU A 52 10.71 6.77 -9.77
CA LEU A 52 10.37 5.35 -9.62
C LEU A 52 9.47 4.85 -10.75
N ASN A 53 8.48 5.66 -11.12
CA ASN A 53 7.55 5.30 -12.19
C ASN A 53 8.27 5.19 -13.54
N LEU A 54 9.19 6.12 -13.81
CA LEU A 54 10.01 6.07 -15.03
C LEU A 54 10.91 4.84 -15.02
N ARG A 55 11.60 4.60 -13.91
CA ARG A 55 12.58 3.51 -13.80
C ARG A 55 11.95 2.13 -13.89
N PHE A 56 10.82 1.92 -13.21
CA PHE A 56 10.23 0.59 -13.07
C PHE A 56 9.06 0.32 -14.01
N ARG A 57 8.39 1.35 -14.53
CA ARG A 57 7.24 1.19 -15.43
C ARG A 57 7.46 1.87 -16.79
N GLY A 58 8.55 2.60 -16.97
CA GLY A 58 8.83 3.31 -18.21
C GLY A 58 7.92 4.52 -18.45
N VAL A 59 7.24 5.01 -17.42
CA VAL A 59 6.29 6.12 -17.52
C VAL A 59 6.88 7.35 -16.83
N ASP A 60 7.16 8.41 -17.58
CA ASP A 60 7.74 9.64 -17.04
C ASP A 60 6.66 10.59 -16.54
N ARG A 61 5.95 10.15 -15.49
CA ARG A 61 4.91 10.94 -14.82
C ARG A 61 4.82 10.55 -13.36
N VAL A 62 4.29 11.48 -12.55
CA VAL A 62 3.95 11.18 -11.17
C VAL A 62 2.67 10.36 -11.16
N THR A 63 2.61 9.38 -10.28
CA THR A 63 1.39 8.63 -9.97
C THR A 63 1.15 8.68 -8.45
N ASP A 64 -0.01 8.26 -8.00
CA ASP A 64 -0.37 8.31 -6.58
C ASP A 64 0.24 7.15 -5.77
N VAL A 65 0.20 5.95 -6.31
CA VAL A 65 0.66 4.74 -5.61
C VAL A 65 1.27 3.75 -6.60
N LEU A 66 2.35 3.09 -6.16
CA LEU A 66 2.97 1.98 -6.88
C LEU A 66 3.12 0.81 -5.93
N SER A 67 2.83 -0.39 -6.41
CA SER A 67 3.03 -1.63 -5.67
C SER A 67 4.15 -2.43 -6.31
N PHE A 68 5.09 -2.89 -5.48
CA PHE A 68 6.23 -3.70 -5.90
C PHE A 68 6.15 -5.05 -5.20
N PRO A 69 5.44 -6.03 -5.77
CA PRO A 69 5.36 -7.34 -5.15
C PRO A 69 6.70 -8.04 -5.23
N LEU A 70 7.02 -8.84 -4.19
CA LEU A 70 8.12 -9.77 -4.29
C LEU A 70 7.69 -10.91 -5.21
N SER A 71 8.50 -11.21 -6.23
CA SER A 71 8.30 -12.41 -7.02
C SER A 71 8.65 -13.63 -6.15
N GLY A 72 8.01 -14.78 -6.41
CA GLY A 72 8.13 -15.96 -5.57
C GLY A 72 9.54 -16.51 -5.39
N GLU A 73 10.51 -16.02 -6.17
CA GLU A 73 11.90 -16.45 -6.10
C GLU A 73 12.78 -15.52 -5.25
N GLU A 74 12.27 -14.33 -4.92
CA GLU A 74 12.99 -13.36 -4.12
C GLU A 74 12.75 -13.60 -2.64
N VAL A 75 13.79 -13.97 -1.92
CA VAL A 75 13.73 -14.18 -0.49
C VAL A 75 14.38 -12.99 0.18
N SER A 76 13.60 -12.22 0.95
CA SER A 76 14.18 -11.13 1.73
C SER A 76 14.95 -11.69 2.93
N ILE A 77 16.00 -10.97 3.34
CA ILE A 77 16.76 -11.32 4.53
C ILE A 77 15.84 -11.33 5.76
N ALA A 78 14.86 -10.41 5.80
CA ALA A 78 13.87 -10.36 6.87
C ALA A 78 13.03 -11.63 6.93
N SER A 79 12.63 -12.19 5.77
CA SER A 79 11.89 -13.46 5.72
C SER A 79 12.69 -14.63 6.24
N LEU A 80 14.00 -14.66 5.93
CA LEU A 80 14.90 -15.72 6.41
C LEU A 80 15.07 -15.67 7.92
N SER A 81 15.18 -14.47 8.50
CA SER A 81 15.44 -14.34 9.94
C SER A 81 14.19 -14.49 10.80
N THR A 82 13.01 -14.15 10.28
CA THR A 82 11.74 -14.18 11.05
C THR A 82 10.81 -15.32 10.65
N GLY A 83 11.08 -16.00 9.54
CA GLY A 83 10.18 -16.98 8.96
C GLY A 83 8.89 -16.39 8.41
N LYS A 84 8.79 -15.05 8.31
CA LYS A 84 7.61 -14.36 7.81
C LYS A 84 7.75 -14.06 6.33
N ARG A 85 6.66 -14.23 5.61
CA ARG A 85 6.58 -13.89 4.19
C ARG A 85 6.60 -12.37 4.03
N TYR A 86 7.47 -11.86 3.17
CA TYR A 86 7.46 -10.46 2.78
C TYR A 86 6.60 -10.30 1.52
N LEU A 87 5.57 -9.46 1.59
CA LEU A 87 4.63 -9.27 0.48
C LEU A 87 5.17 -8.31 -0.58
N GLY A 88 5.88 -7.29 -0.15
CA GLY A 88 6.41 -6.27 -1.05
C GLY A 88 6.26 -4.87 -0.47
N ASP A 89 6.45 -3.87 -1.34
CA ASP A 89 6.39 -2.46 -0.98
C ASP A 89 5.20 -1.79 -1.65
N VAL A 90 4.54 -0.90 -0.91
CA VAL A 90 3.53 0.02 -1.44
C VAL A 90 4.09 1.43 -1.26
N VAL A 91 4.32 2.13 -2.37
CA VAL A 91 4.93 3.45 -2.38
C VAL A 91 3.86 4.48 -2.70
N ILE A 92 3.72 5.51 -1.86
CA ILE A 92 2.70 6.55 -1.98
C ILE A 92 3.37 7.90 -2.17
N ALA A 93 2.94 8.66 -3.19
CA ALA A 93 3.38 10.04 -3.42
C ALA A 93 2.57 10.98 -2.52
N THR A 94 3.25 11.62 -1.56
CA THR A 94 2.57 12.44 -0.56
C THR A 94 1.91 13.69 -1.15
N GLY A 95 2.53 14.35 -2.13
CA GLY A 95 1.96 15.52 -2.77
C GLY A 95 0.71 15.21 -3.59
N VAL A 96 0.75 14.08 -4.33
CA VAL A 96 -0.43 13.63 -5.08
C VAL A 96 -1.56 13.27 -4.11
N ALA A 97 -1.24 12.57 -3.02
CA ALA A 97 -2.24 12.21 -2.01
C ALA A 97 -2.91 13.45 -1.39
N GLU A 98 -2.14 14.50 -1.10
CA GLU A 98 -2.68 15.77 -0.59
C GLU A 98 -3.66 16.41 -1.56
N ARG A 99 -3.31 16.46 -2.85
CA ARG A 99 -4.18 17.04 -3.88
C ARG A 99 -5.44 16.20 -4.07
N GLN A 100 -5.33 14.89 -4.07
CA GLN A 100 -6.49 14.00 -4.20
C GLN A 100 -7.42 14.11 -3.00
N ALA A 101 -6.87 14.19 -1.79
CA ALA A 101 -7.65 14.38 -0.58
C ALA A 101 -8.44 15.70 -0.64
N ARG A 102 -7.78 16.77 -1.03
CA ARG A 102 -8.41 18.09 -1.15
C ARG A 102 -9.52 18.08 -2.21
N ASN A 103 -9.27 17.48 -3.37
CA ASN A 103 -10.27 17.38 -4.43
C ASN A 103 -11.47 16.52 -4.04
N ALA A 104 -11.24 15.48 -3.25
CA ALA A 104 -12.31 14.59 -2.77
C ALA A 104 -13.02 15.13 -1.53
N GLY A 105 -12.52 16.18 -0.90
CA GLY A 105 -13.11 16.78 0.29
C GLY A 105 -12.93 15.94 1.55
N HIS A 106 -11.86 15.15 1.64
CA HIS A 106 -11.58 14.39 2.84
C HIS A 106 -10.16 14.62 3.36
N ARG A 107 -9.85 14.11 4.54
CA ARG A 107 -8.55 14.29 5.18
C ARG A 107 -7.46 13.50 4.46
N LEU A 108 -6.23 13.98 4.58
CA LEU A 108 -5.06 13.30 4.04
C LEU A 108 -4.94 11.86 4.59
N GLY A 109 -5.20 11.67 5.87
CA GLY A 109 -5.19 10.33 6.46
C GLY A 109 -6.15 9.35 5.79
N THR A 110 -7.32 9.82 5.38
CA THR A 110 -8.29 9.02 4.62
C THR A 110 -7.72 8.63 3.25
N GLU A 111 -7.05 9.56 2.58
CA GLU A 111 -6.45 9.28 1.28
C GLU A 111 -5.32 8.27 1.40
N PHE A 112 -4.46 8.39 2.42
CA PHE A 112 -3.42 7.40 2.68
C PHE A 112 -4.00 6.00 2.91
N ARG A 113 -5.09 5.91 3.66
CA ARG A 113 -5.76 4.62 3.91
C ARG A 113 -6.28 4.01 2.61
N ARG A 114 -6.92 4.83 1.79
CA ARG A 114 -7.44 4.38 0.49
C ARG A 114 -6.32 3.88 -0.42
N LEU A 115 -5.24 4.64 -0.55
CA LEU A 115 -4.10 4.29 -1.40
C LEU A 115 -3.35 3.08 -0.89
N ALA A 116 -3.16 2.99 0.43
CA ALA A 116 -2.48 1.86 1.05
C ALA A 116 -3.26 0.55 0.84
N LEU A 117 -4.57 0.58 1.02
CA LEU A 117 -5.42 -0.59 0.78
C LEU A 117 -5.39 -1.01 -0.68
N HIS A 118 -5.50 -0.06 -1.60
CA HIS A 118 -5.43 -0.32 -3.04
C HIS A 118 -4.10 -1.01 -3.39
N GLY A 119 -2.99 -0.46 -2.90
CA GLY A 119 -1.67 -1.05 -3.13
C GLY A 119 -1.51 -2.43 -2.53
N LEU A 120 -2.06 -2.65 -1.33
CA LEU A 120 -2.05 -3.97 -0.71
C LEU A 120 -2.79 -5.00 -1.56
N LEU A 121 -3.94 -4.65 -2.10
CA LEU A 121 -4.70 -5.58 -2.96
C LEU A 121 -3.90 -5.98 -4.19
N HIS A 122 -3.16 -5.05 -4.78
CA HIS A 122 -2.24 -5.39 -5.88
C HIS A 122 -1.15 -6.36 -5.43
N LEU A 123 -0.58 -6.16 -4.24
CA LEU A 123 0.42 -7.10 -3.70
C LEU A 123 -0.16 -8.51 -3.53
N LEU A 124 -1.45 -8.60 -3.26
CA LEU A 124 -2.13 -9.90 -3.10
C LEU A 124 -2.54 -10.54 -4.42
N GLY A 125 -2.24 -9.88 -5.54
CA GLY A 125 -2.49 -10.43 -6.87
C GLY A 125 -3.75 -9.93 -7.56
N TYR A 126 -4.50 -9.02 -6.94
CA TYR A 126 -5.67 -8.43 -7.61
C TYR A 126 -5.21 -7.44 -8.69
N ASP A 127 -5.88 -7.47 -9.84
CA ASP A 127 -5.58 -6.57 -10.94
C ASP A 127 -6.88 -6.12 -11.60
N HIS A 128 -7.28 -4.88 -11.30
CA HIS A 128 -8.54 -4.32 -11.78
C HIS A 128 -8.60 -4.11 -13.30
N GLU A 129 -7.44 -4.13 -13.97
CA GLU A 129 -7.37 -4.02 -15.43
C GLU A 129 -7.66 -5.35 -16.14
N ARG A 130 -7.51 -6.47 -15.43
CA ARG A 130 -7.64 -7.81 -16.00
C ARG A 130 -8.81 -8.62 -15.44
N ASP A 131 -9.41 -8.16 -14.33
CA ASP A 131 -10.50 -8.88 -13.70
C ASP A 131 -11.87 -8.37 -14.19
N ASN A 132 -12.94 -8.97 -13.69
CA ASN A 132 -14.32 -8.60 -13.99
C ASN A 132 -14.92 -7.72 -12.91
N GLY A 133 -14.10 -6.87 -12.26
CA GLY A 133 -14.51 -5.97 -11.21
C GLY A 133 -14.35 -6.53 -9.79
N GLU A 134 -13.71 -7.69 -9.64
CA GLU A 134 -13.50 -8.32 -8.33
C GLU A 134 -12.72 -7.42 -7.39
N MET A 135 -11.61 -6.82 -7.89
CA MET A 135 -10.79 -5.94 -7.07
C MET A 135 -11.57 -4.71 -6.61
N THR A 136 -12.30 -4.06 -7.53
CA THR A 136 -13.09 -2.86 -7.20
C THR A 136 -14.15 -3.17 -6.16
N ARG A 137 -14.87 -4.28 -6.30
CA ARG A 137 -15.90 -4.69 -5.36
C ARG A 137 -15.32 -4.98 -3.98
N LEU A 138 -14.20 -5.69 -3.94
CA LEU A 138 -13.51 -5.99 -2.68
C LEU A 138 -13.00 -4.73 -2.02
N GLU A 139 -12.35 -3.85 -2.76
CA GLU A 139 -11.82 -2.58 -2.23
C GLU A 139 -12.94 -1.73 -1.63
N LEU A 140 -14.06 -1.58 -2.33
CA LEU A 140 -15.22 -0.82 -1.82
C LEU A 140 -15.78 -1.44 -0.55
N LYS A 141 -15.89 -2.76 -0.51
CA LYS A 141 -16.38 -3.47 0.68
C LYS A 141 -15.44 -3.24 1.88
N LEU A 142 -14.14 -3.38 1.68
CA LEU A 142 -13.17 -3.21 2.75
C LEU A 142 -13.09 -1.77 3.24
N ARG A 143 -13.18 -0.79 2.33
CA ARG A 143 -13.25 0.63 2.72
C ARG A 143 -14.49 0.90 3.57
N ARG A 144 -15.62 0.36 3.17
CA ARG A 144 -16.87 0.53 3.92
C ARG A 144 -16.77 -0.07 5.31
N ILE A 145 -16.24 -1.29 5.43
CA ILE A 145 -16.01 -1.95 6.72
C ILE A 145 -15.03 -1.13 7.57
N GLY A 146 -13.99 -0.55 6.95
CA GLY A 146 -13.02 0.28 7.61
C GLY A 146 -13.46 1.73 7.87
N GLY A 147 -14.68 2.09 7.53
CA GLY A 147 -15.26 3.40 7.83
C GLY A 147 -14.76 4.55 6.95
N ILE A 148 -14.29 4.29 5.74
CA ILE A 148 -13.90 5.34 4.79
C ILE A 148 -14.71 5.25 3.50
N PRO A 149 -14.83 6.38 2.74
CA PRO A 149 -15.59 6.39 1.48
C PRO A 149 -15.03 5.46 0.43
#